data_794b1879490efe161d0d24eb834588ae
#
_entry.id   794b1879490efe161d0d24eb834588ae
#
_cell.length_a   1.000
_cell.length_b   1.000
_cell.length_c   1.000
_cell.angle_alpha   90.00
_cell.angle_beta   90.00
_cell.angle_gamma   90.00
#
_symmetry.space_group_name_H-M   'P 1'
#
loop_
_entity.id
_entity.type
_entity.pdbx_description
1 polymer ?
#
loop_
_entity_poly.entity_id
_entity_poly.type
_entity_poly.pdbx_seq_one_letter_code
_entity_poly.pdbx_strand_id
1 'polypeptide(L)'
;MKFFRKALILFFALLLVLAIWIWWNRPRKVNMTAYVPADSLIYLEANDLPDIASGIISTDAWKALAPAAGIKSNLGNLGWLSRLASWTGIGPADSVVLSRAQIAVTVLGLDAADAGDTLKIKPRYALVVETHTGESRARYAVENRVGDFARRAYGAPRVEQKETDGAKFTTWVAPDGERRIVAAVMGSVAVIGNDEGAVQACLAVRRNERPSLVGNPQVEEMRRRVGGNDALAFGYVSPEGATKLLEMAATAYAGQISSDPRAQSAAASMLPPLAKKILGGAGWSARLSEGIVEDRYFLGLQNGVATKLQSALASQQNVALSASELLPAEIYSLSRYNYRDPAGAWRGLNSTIAAQADTLGSVLLTRLLDASLKPYGIEEPDNFLQAIGSEIVTARLDDSGSSTVTIVEVRDEKTLRDFIAKRLGAKPRAETIGDAEMLVANNEKRDASSFVQGHLIMGTADNVRRCLEALRTNQTLAADDDFQRTARLVAAGNSANVVTFTEDYAPARTFITAIATQRGIHERPVNETELEGLLKRLRYAVSETQIVDGGFEKRTRSSFGQFGALASQFAPANDSTASPQ
;
A
#
# COMPACT_ATOMS: atom_id res chain seq x y z
N MET A 1 32.50 -38.18 -42.31
CA MET A 1 31.21 -37.47 -42.48
C MET A 1 29.99 -38.24 -41.99
N LYS A 2 29.76 -39.52 -42.28
CA LYS A 2 28.55 -40.28 -41.85
C LYS A 2 28.43 -40.43 -40.33
N PHE A 3 29.53 -40.57 -39.57
CA PHE A 3 29.52 -40.62 -38.12
C PHE A 3 29.11 -39.30 -37.47
N PHE A 4 29.65 -38.17 -37.94
CA PHE A 4 29.33 -36.86 -37.43
C PHE A 4 27.84 -36.50 -37.65
N ARG A 5 27.28 -36.88 -38.81
CA ARG A 5 25.85 -36.70 -39.08
C ARG A 5 24.94 -37.53 -38.16
N LYS A 6 25.32 -38.76 -37.84
CA LYS A 6 24.60 -39.61 -36.89
C LYS A 6 24.70 -39.05 -35.46
N ALA A 7 25.88 -38.59 -35.04
CA ALA A 7 26.07 -37.96 -33.73
C ALA A 7 25.26 -36.67 -33.58
N LEU A 8 25.20 -35.85 -34.65
CA LEU A 8 24.40 -34.62 -34.68
C LEU A 8 22.89 -34.92 -34.59
N ILE A 9 22.41 -35.93 -35.30
CA ILE A 9 20.99 -36.35 -35.24
C ILE A 9 20.63 -36.86 -33.84
N LEU A 10 21.51 -37.67 -33.24
CA LEU A 10 21.32 -38.19 -31.88
C LEU A 10 21.30 -37.04 -30.85
N PHE A 11 22.16 -36.03 -31.00
CA PHE A 11 22.21 -34.87 -30.14
C PHE A 11 20.91 -34.03 -30.24
N PHE A 12 20.41 -33.78 -31.46
CA PHE A 12 19.15 -33.09 -31.65
C PHE A 12 17.94 -33.89 -31.14
N ALA A 13 17.96 -35.21 -31.30
CA ALA A 13 16.91 -36.06 -30.73
C ALA A 13 16.93 -36.01 -29.18
N LEU A 14 18.11 -36.00 -28.57
CA LEU A 14 18.27 -35.89 -27.12
C LEU A 14 17.81 -34.51 -26.63
N LEU A 15 18.15 -33.42 -27.34
CA LEU A 15 17.67 -32.09 -27.05
C LEU A 15 16.14 -31.97 -27.16
N LEU A 16 15.55 -32.61 -28.17
CA LEU A 16 14.11 -32.66 -28.36
C LEU A 16 13.42 -33.41 -27.20
N VAL A 17 13.92 -34.56 -26.82
CA VAL A 17 13.42 -35.32 -25.68
C VAL A 17 13.54 -34.51 -24.40
N LEU A 18 14.67 -33.86 -24.16
CA LEU A 18 14.90 -32.97 -23.03
C LEU A 18 13.91 -31.78 -23.03
N ALA A 19 13.70 -31.16 -24.19
CA ALA A 19 12.75 -30.06 -24.33
C ALA A 19 11.31 -30.51 -24.05
N ILE A 20 10.89 -31.66 -24.58
CA ILE A 20 9.59 -32.29 -24.30
C ILE A 20 9.46 -32.62 -22.81
N TRP A 21 10.50 -33.19 -22.21
CA TRP A 21 10.50 -33.52 -20.77
C TRP A 21 10.40 -32.26 -19.90
N ILE A 22 11.17 -31.19 -20.19
CA ILE A 22 11.10 -29.92 -19.50
C ILE A 22 9.69 -29.31 -19.65
N TRP A 23 9.14 -29.34 -20.88
CA TRP A 23 7.80 -28.81 -21.14
C TRP A 23 6.72 -29.58 -20.38
N TRP A 24 6.82 -30.92 -20.33
CA TRP A 24 5.88 -31.79 -19.61
C TRP A 24 5.98 -31.60 -18.08
N ASN A 25 7.17 -31.34 -17.58
CA ASN A 25 7.45 -31.23 -16.15
C ASN A 25 7.26 -29.81 -15.58
N ARG A 26 6.77 -28.87 -16.38
CA ARG A 26 6.43 -27.53 -15.91
C ARG A 26 5.33 -27.61 -14.85
N PRO A 27 5.50 -26.93 -13.67
CA PRO A 27 4.44 -26.85 -12.69
C PRO A 27 3.24 -26.12 -13.30
N ARG A 28 2.06 -26.72 -13.24
CA ARG A 28 0.83 -26.08 -13.68
C ARG A 28 0.35 -25.18 -12.55
N LYS A 29 0.15 -23.90 -12.83
CA LYS A 29 -0.42 -22.96 -11.86
C LYS A 29 -1.81 -23.45 -11.45
N VAL A 30 -2.05 -23.47 -10.15
CA VAL A 30 -3.37 -23.79 -9.58
C VAL A 30 -4.05 -22.50 -9.11
N ASN A 31 -5.37 -22.52 -9.09
CA ASN A 31 -6.12 -21.39 -8.53
C ASN A 31 -6.04 -21.46 -7.00
N MET A 32 -5.28 -20.55 -6.38
CA MET A 32 -5.04 -20.55 -4.93
C MET A 32 -6.33 -20.30 -4.12
N THR A 33 -7.38 -19.71 -4.72
CA THR A 33 -8.68 -19.57 -4.06
C THR A 33 -9.32 -20.92 -3.72
N ALA A 34 -8.88 -22.01 -4.38
CA ALA A 34 -9.36 -23.38 -4.12
C ALA A 34 -8.91 -23.94 -2.77
N TYR A 35 -7.93 -23.31 -2.11
CA TYR A 35 -7.37 -23.76 -0.83
C TYR A 35 -7.76 -22.85 0.34
N VAL A 36 -8.52 -21.81 0.07
CA VAL A 36 -8.85 -20.77 1.03
C VAL A 36 -10.36 -20.77 1.33
N PRO A 37 -10.77 -20.69 2.61
CA PRO A 37 -12.17 -20.69 3.00
C PRO A 37 -12.98 -19.54 2.40
N ALA A 38 -14.24 -19.79 2.04
CA ALA A 38 -15.14 -18.81 1.41
C ALA A 38 -15.45 -17.60 2.29
N ASP A 39 -15.37 -17.75 3.60
CA ASP A 39 -15.61 -16.72 4.64
C ASP A 39 -14.35 -15.98 5.05
N SER A 40 -13.29 -16.01 4.25
CA SER A 40 -12.08 -15.24 4.47
C SER A 40 -12.36 -13.74 4.45
N LEU A 41 -11.88 -13.03 5.47
CA LEU A 41 -11.99 -11.57 5.57
C LEU A 41 -11.01 -10.87 4.62
N ILE A 42 -9.78 -11.43 4.53
CA ILE A 42 -8.72 -10.93 3.65
C ILE A 42 -8.10 -12.12 2.94
N TYR A 43 -7.84 -11.96 1.66
CA TYR A 43 -7.14 -12.91 0.82
C TYR A 43 -6.06 -12.19 0.02
N LEU A 44 -4.84 -12.72 0.04
CA LEU A 44 -3.72 -12.25 -0.78
C LEU A 44 -3.10 -13.45 -1.49
N GLU A 45 -2.70 -13.29 -2.74
CA GLU A 45 -2.00 -14.33 -3.48
C GLU A 45 -0.79 -13.80 -4.25
N ALA A 46 0.20 -14.67 -4.38
CA ALA A 46 1.36 -14.50 -5.23
C ALA A 46 1.53 -15.78 -6.07
N ASN A 47 1.23 -15.69 -7.34
CA ASN A 47 1.07 -16.86 -8.20
C ASN A 47 2.38 -17.45 -8.72
N ASP A 48 3.50 -16.73 -8.59
CA ASP A 48 4.79 -17.20 -9.06
C ASP A 48 5.91 -16.37 -8.40
N LEU A 49 6.56 -16.94 -7.38
CA LEU A 49 7.66 -16.26 -6.70
C LEU A 49 8.84 -15.91 -7.63
N PRO A 50 9.27 -16.80 -8.57
CA PRO A 50 10.24 -16.45 -9.60
C PRO A 50 9.84 -15.27 -10.48
N ASP A 51 8.56 -15.15 -10.84
CA ASP A 51 8.07 -14.03 -11.66
C ASP A 51 8.09 -12.73 -10.86
N ILE A 52 7.72 -12.75 -9.57
CA ILE A 52 7.84 -11.60 -8.68
C ILE A 52 9.29 -11.15 -8.57
N ALA A 53 10.20 -12.09 -8.26
CA ALA A 53 11.63 -11.78 -8.16
C ALA A 53 12.18 -11.21 -9.47
N SER A 54 11.84 -11.81 -10.62
CA SER A 54 12.25 -11.33 -11.94
C SER A 54 11.63 -9.96 -12.25
N GLY A 55 10.38 -9.72 -11.86
CA GLY A 55 9.70 -8.44 -11.99
C GLY A 55 10.44 -7.34 -11.23
N ILE A 56 10.75 -7.57 -9.96
CA ILE A 56 11.47 -6.62 -9.10
C ILE A 56 12.87 -6.33 -9.65
N ILE A 57 13.63 -7.36 -10.02
CA ILE A 57 15.00 -7.23 -10.58
C ILE A 57 14.99 -6.46 -11.90
N SER A 58 13.90 -6.50 -12.66
CA SER A 58 13.77 -5.78 -13.92
C SER A 58 13.38 -4.31 -13.76
N THR A 59 13.01 -3.85 -12.55
CA THR A 59 12.70 -2.44 -12.31
C THR A 59 13.92 -1.56 -12.51
N ASP A 60 13.69 -0.32 -12.93
CA ASP A 60 14.77 0.64 -13.11
C ASP A 60 15.41 1.04 -11.77
N ALA A 61 14.58 1.11 -10.71
CA ALA A 61 15.06 1.33 -9.35
C ALA A 61 16.02 0.22 -8.90
N TRP A 62 15.68 -1.04 -9.12
CA TRP A 62 16.56 -2.15 -8.77
C TRP A 62 17.88 -2.08 -9.53
N LYS A 63 17.84 -1.89 -10.85
CA LYS A 63 19.04 -1.78 -11.69
C LYS A 63 19.97 -0.66 -11.24
N ALA A 64 19.40 0.46 -10.76
CA ALA A 64 20.17 1.58 -10.26
C ALA A 64 20.73 1.33 -8.84
N LEU A 65 19.90 0.84 -7.91
CA LEU A 65 20.23 0.78 -6.49
C LEU A 65 21.02 -0.48 -6.08
N ALA A 66 20.74 -1.64 -6.69
CA ALA A 66 21.33 -2.91 -6.27
C ALA A 66 22.87 -2.92 -6.33
N PRO A 67 23.54 -2.36 -7.37
CA PRO A 67 25.00 -2.30 -7.41
C PRO A 67 25.59 -1.44 -6.29
N ALA A 68 24.98 -0.28 -5.96
CA ALA A 68 25.40 0.62 -4.90
C ALA A 68 25.18 0.00 -3.50
N ALA A 69 24.12 -0.80 -3.35
CA ALA A 69 23.86 -1.61 -2.16
C ALA A 69 24.76 -2.85 -2.03
N GLY A 70 25.76 -3.02 -2.91
CA GLY A 70 26.69 -4.15 -2.90
C GLY A 70 26.04 -5.50 -3.24
N ILE A 71 24.86 -5.49 -3.84
CA ILE A 71 24.14 -6.72 -4.20
C ILE A 71 24.77 -7.31 -5.46
N LYS A 72 24.94 -8.65 -5.47
CA LYS A 72 25.51 -9.38 -6.61
C LYS A 72 24.78 -9.08 -7.92
N SER A 73 25.52 -8.65 -8.93
CA SER A 73 25.00 -8.43 -10.29
C SER A 73 24.33 -9.67 -10.90
N ASN A 74 24.72 -10.87 -10.43
CA ASN A 74 24.26 -12.18 -10.93
C ASN A 74 22.89 -12.60 -10.39
N LEU A 75 22.22 -11.80 -9.55
CA LEU A 75 20.87 -12.16 -9.07
C LEU A 75 19.87 -12.35 -10.22
N GLY A 76 20.06 -11.64 -11.36
CA GLY A 76 19.31 -11.90 -12.59
C GLY A 76 19.51 -13.32 -13.14
N ASN A 77 20.70 -13.91 -12.97
CA ASN A 77 21.00 -15.29 -13.38
C ASN A 77 20.43 -16.31 -12.39
N LEU A 78 20.22 -15.96 -11.11
CA LEU A 78 19.52 -16.81 -10.15
C LEU A 78 18.05 -17.00 -10.55
N GLY A 79 17.43 -16.03 -11.19
CA GLY A 79 16.09 -16.17 -11.77
C GLY A 79 16.04 -17.24 -12.86
N TRP A 80 17.09 -17.37 -13.68
CA TRP A 80 17.21 -18.45 -14.67
C TRP A 80 17.42 -19.81 -13.99
N LEU A 81 18.30 -19.90 -12.99
CA LEU A 81 18.53 -21.14 -12.22
C LEU A 81 17.29 -21.55 -11.43
N SER A 82 16.56 -20.61 -10.82
CA SER A 82 15.30 -20.92 -10.14
C SER A 82 14.23 -21.40 -11.12
N ARG A 83 14.14 -20.81 -12.32
CA ARG A 83 13.28 -21.32 -13.39
C ARG A 83 13.70 -22.71 -13.86
N LEU A 84 14.99 -22.97 -14.00
CA LEU A 84 15.48 -24.31 -14.33
C LEU A 84 15.11 -25.31 -13.22
N ALA A 85 15.31 -24.98 -11.96
CA ALA A 85 14.91 -25.81 -10.82
C ALA A 85 13.37 -26.00 -10.79
N SER A 86 12.59 -24.98 -11.14
CA SER A 86 11.13 -25.11 -11.22
C SER A 86 10.68 -26.10 -12.30
N TRP A 87 11.36 -26.12 -13.43
CA TRP A 87 11.03 -27.02 -14.55
C TRP A 87 11.54 -28.44 -14.35
N THR A 88 12.76 -28.58 -13.87
CA THR A 88 13.42 -29.89 -13.75
C THR A 88 13.18 -30.59 -12.41
N GLY A 89 12.87 -29.82 -11.35
CA GLY A 89 12.77 -30.31 -9.98
C GLY A 89 14.10 -30.76 -9.41
N ILE A 90 15.23 -30.37 -10.03
CA ILE A 90 16.58 -30.72 -9.61
C ILE A 90 17.15 -29.60 -8.73
N GLY A 91 17.66 -29.95 -7.56
CA GLY A 91 18.27 -29.03 -6.60
C GLY A 91 17.98 -29.42 -5.16
N PRO A 92 18.52 -28.67 -4.19
CA PRO A 92 18.13 -28.82 -2.78
C PRO A 92 16.62 -28.68 -2.60
N ALA A 93 16.04 -29.49 -1.69
CA ALA A 93 14.60 -29.57 -1.50
C ALA A 93 13.96 -28.17 -1.35
N ASP A 94 14.59 -27.29 -0.59
CA ASP A 94 14.11 -25.93 -0.34
C ASP A 94 14.08 -25.07 -1.59
N SER A 95 15.13 -25.10 -2.41
CA SER A 95 15.16 -24.29 -3.64
C SER A 95 14.14 -24.80 -4.66
N VAL A 96 13.90 -26.10 -4.72
CA VAL A 96 12.85 -26.68 -5.58
C VAL A 96 11.46 -26.24 -5.11
N VAL A 97 11.20 -26.31 -3.80
CA VAL A 97 9.93 -25.86 -3.22
C VAL A 97 9.71 -24.37 -3.49
N LEU A 98 10.69 -23.51 -3.16
CA LEU A 98 10.57 -22.06 -3.36
C LEU A 98 10.43 -21.65 -4.83
N SER A 99 11.12 -22.39 -5.74
CA SER A 99 11.04 -22.08 -7.18
C SER A 99 9.72 -22.50 -7.84
N ARG A 100 8.92 -23.33 -7.18
CA ARG A 100 7.62 -23.81 -7.69
C ARG A 100 6.44 -23.22 -6.92
N ALA A 101 6.71 -22.61 -5.74
CA ALA A 101 5.67 -22.24 -4.80
C ALA A 101 4.74 -21.17 -5.34
N GLN A 102 3.44 -21.45 -5.23
CA GLN A 102 2.39 -20.45 -5.22
C GLN A 102 1.99 -20.23 -3.77
N ILE A 103 1.74 -18.97 -3.42
CA ILE A 103 1.48 -18.57 -2.04
C ILE A 103 0.14 -17.85 -1.98
N ALA A 104 -0.66 -18.19 -0.97
CA ALA A 104 -1.81 -17.41 -0.57
C ALA A 104 -1.80 -17.17 0.93
N VAL A 105 -2.20 -15.97 1.34
CA VAL A 105 -2.43 -15.63 2.74
C VAL A 105 -3.92 -15.38 2.93
N THR A 106 -4.50 -15.96 3.97
CA THR A 106 -5.87 -15.68 4.35
C THR A 106 -5.96 -15.23 5.79
N VAL A 107 -6.80 -14.24 6.06
CA VAL A 107 -7.18 -13.82 7.41
C VAL A 107 -8.64 -14.21 7.62
N LEU A 108 -8.88 -15.06 8.61
CA LEU A 108 -10.20 -15.62 8.94
C LEU A 108 -10.87 -14.89 10.11
N GLY A 109 -10.12 -14.11 10.87
CA GLY A 109 -10.62 -13.35 12.00
C GLY A 109 -9.69 -12.21 12.35
N LEU A 110 -10.28 -11.14 12.85
CA LEU A 110 -9.59 -9.97 13.37
C LEU A 110 -10.18 -9.74 14.76
N ASP A 111 -9.52 -10.27 15.78
CA ASP A 111 -9.93 -10.11 17.16
C ASP A 111 -9.20 -8.90 17.75
N ALA A 112 -9.95 -7.98 18.34
CA ALA A 112 -9.40 -6.82 19.02
C ALA A 112 -9.45 -7.11 20.54
N ALA A 113 -8.32 -7.02 21.22
CA ALA A 113 -8.24 -7.09 22.67
C ALA A 113 -7.91 -5.69 23.21
N ASP A 114 -8.72 -5.21 24.12
CA ASP A 114 -8.43 -4.00 24.89
C ASP A 114 -7.24 -4.28 25.81
N ALA A 115 -6.18 -3.52 25.67
CA ALA A 115 -4.96 -3.65 26.45
C ALA A 115 -4.62 -2.33 27.16
N GLY A 116 -5.62 -1.67 27.71
CA GLY A 116 -5.52 -0.36 28.33
C GLY A 116 -5.48 0.75 27.28
N ASP A 117 -4.41 1.53 27.21
CA ASP A 117 -4.32 2.66 26.27
C ASP A 117 -4.02 2.25 24.82
N THR A 118 -3.88 0.95 24.53
CA THR A 118 -3.55 0.45 23.18
C THR A 118 -4.48 -0.67 22.75
N LEU A 119 -4.96 -0.58 21.50
CA LEU A 119 -5.70 -1.65 20.85
C LEU A 119 -4.73 -2.73 20.36
N LYS A 120 -4.77 -3.93 20.97
CA LYS A 120 -4.03 -5.10 20.46
C LYS A 120 -4.88 -5.86 19.46
N ILE A 121 -4.44 -5.86 18.21
CA ILE A 121 -5.07 -6.62 17.14
C ILE A 121 -4.45 -8.02 17.09
N LYS A 122 -5.30 -9.06 17.17
CA LYS A 122 -4.88 -10.46 17.04
C LYS A 122 -5.52 -11.05 15.78
N PRO A 123 -4.86 -10.96 14.61
CA PRO A 123 -5.38 -11.59 13.40
C PRO A 123 -5.25 -13.10 13.51
N ARG A 124 -6.27 -13.85 13.10
CA ARG A 124 -6.18 -15.29 12.87
C ARG A 124 -5.93 -15.51 11.37
N TYR A 125 -4.72 -15.95 11.03
CA TYR A 125 -4.32 -16.09 9.64
C TYR A 125 -3.67 -17.43 9.34
N ALA A 126 -3.72 -17.81 8.07
CA ALA A 126 -2.98 -18.91 7.52
C ALA A 126 -2.30 -18.50 6.21
N LEU A 127 -1.07 -18.96 6.03
CA LEU A 127 -0.30 -18.96 4.80
C LEU A 127 -0.46 -20.32 4.16
N VAL A 128 -1.00 -20.38 2.96
CA VAL A 128 -1.15 -21.59 2.15
C VAL A 128 -0.07 -21.58 1.07
N VAL A 129 0.71 -22.63 1.00
CA VAL A 129 1.79 -22.79 0.02
C VAL A 129 1.53 -24.04 -0.80
N GLU A 130 1.22 -23.85 -2.09
CA GLU A 130 1.25 -24.98 -3.04
C GLU A 130 2.69 -25.15 -3.53
N THR A 131 3.30 -26.26 -3.19
CA THR A 131 4.72 -26.53 -3.46
C THR A 131 4.97 -27.18 -4.81
N HIS A 132 3.95 -27.72 -5.45
CA HIS A 132 4.05 -28.56 -6.67
C HIS A 132 5.08 -29.69 -6.53
N THR A 133 5.26 -30.19 -5.29
CA THR A 133 6.19 -31.30 -4.97
C THR A 133 5.48 -32.41 -4.21
N GLY A 134 6.15 -33.54 -4.02
CA GLY A 134 5.59 -34.60 -3.18
C GLY A 134 5.59 -34.22 -1.70
N GLU A 135 4.64 -34.78 -0.94
CA GLU A 135 4.38 -34.48 0.46
C GLU A 135 5.63 -34.56 1.35
N SER A 136 6.45 -35.58 1.18
CA SER A 136 7.68 -35.77 1.98
C SER A 136 8.65 -34.59 1.80
N ARG A 137 8.80 -34.07 0.57
CA ARG A 137 9.67 -32.94 0.26
C ARG A 137 9.08 -31.63 0.82
N ALA A 138 7.78 -31.43 0.66
CA ALA A 138 7.07 -30.28 1.22
C ALA A 138 7.19 -30.26 2.74
N ARG A 139 6.97 -31.40 3.39
CA ARG A 139 7.07 -31.54 4.86
C ARG A 139 8.48 -31.26 5.35
N TYR A 140 9.51 -31.85 4.71
CA TYR A 140 10.91 -31.58 5.06
C TYR A 140 11.26 -30.09 4.96
N ALA A 141 10.85 -29.43 3.88
CA ALA A 141 11.09 -28.00 3.70
C ALA A 141 10.38 -27.15 4.77
N VAL A 142 9.13 -27.47 5.09
CA VAL A 142 8.36 -26.77 6.12
C VAL A 142 8.97 -26.97 7.51
N GLU A 143 9.23 -28.21 7.93
CA GLU A 143 9.79 -28.52 9.25
C GLU A 143 11.13 -27.82 9.46
N ASN A 144 12.00 -27.79 8.45
CA ASN A 144 13.29 -27.10 8.54
C ASN A 144 13.14 -25.58 8.53
N ARG A 145 12.50 -25.02 7.50
CA ARG A 145 12.46 -23.55 7.32
C ARG A 145 11.60 -22.85 8.35
N VAL A 146 10.42 -23.39 8.66
CA VAL A 146 9.57 -22.85 9.72
C VAL A 146 10.21 -23.09 11.09
N GLY A 147 10.83 -24.24 11.31
CA GLY A 147 11.58 -24.52 12.53
C GLY A 147 12.77 -23.58 12.74
N ASP A 148 13.54 -23.29 11.66
CA ASP A 148 14.63 -22.30 11.71
C ASP A 148 14.12 -20.89 12.00
N PHE A 149 13.01 -20.50 11.37
CA PHE A 149 12.35 -19.23 11.65
C PHE A 149 11.87 -19.16 13.09
N ALA A 150 11.20 -20.19 13.58
CA ALA A 150 10.70 -20.24 14.96
C ALA A 150 11.86 -20.16 15.97
N ARG A 151 12.97 -20.83 15.74
CA ARG A 151 14.16 -20.72 16.60
C ARG A 151 14.74 -19.30 16.61
N ARG A 152 14.82 -18.64 15.46
CA ARG A 152 15.29 -17.24 15.38
C ARG A 152 14.33 -16.26 16.06
N ALA A 153 13.02 -16.44 15.86
CA ALA A 153 12.00 -15.52 16.36
C ALA A 153 11.68 -15.72 17.85
N TYR A 154 11.79 -16.94 18.36
CA TYR A 154 11.38 -17.32 19.70
C TYR A 154 12.53 -17.77 20.60
N GLY A 155 13.75 -17.94 20.06
CA GLY A 155 14.91 -18.50 20.76
C GLY A 155 14.80 -20.02 20.92
N ALA A 156 14.23 -20.50 22.02
CA ALA A 156 14.06 -21.93 22.30
C ALA A 156 12.57 -22.31 22.32
N PRO A 157 11.90 -22.44 21.16
CA PRO A 157 10.48 -22.78 21.12
C PRO A 157 10.27 -24.23 21.57
N ARG A 158 9.18 -24.48 22.29
CA ARG A 158 8.67 -25.82 22.55
C ARG A 158 8.01 -26.34 21.28
N VAL A 159 8.38 -27.54 20.85
CA VAL A 159 7.82 -28.17 19.64
C VAL A 159 6.82 -29.25 20.06
N GLU A 160 5.61 -29.14 19.60
CA GLU A 160 4.53 -30.08 19.81
C GLU A 160 4.10 -30.69 18.48
N GLN A 161 3.82 -32.00 18.46
CA GLN A 161 3.30 -32.70 17.29
C GLN A 161 1.99 -33.39 17.67
N LYS A 162 0.99 -33.21 16.81
CA LYS A 162 -0.35 -33.79 16.98
C LYS A 162 -0.85 -34.28 15.63
N GLU A 163 -1.50 -35.40 15.60
CA GLU A 163 -2.23 -35.87 14.42
C GLU A 163 -3.72 -35.72 14.64
N THR A 164 -4.39 -35.05 13.70
CA THR A 164 -5.82 -34.81 13.74
C THR A 164 -6.36 -34.89 12.31
N ASP A 165 -7.44 -35.64 12.12
CA ASP A 165 -8.12 -35.81 10.83
C ASP A 165 -7.18 -36.23 9.67
N GLY A 166 -6.21 -37.12 9.97
CA GLY A 166 -5.23 -37.61 9.00
C GLY A 166 -4.15 -36.60 8.59
N ALA A 167 -4.09 -35.43 9.24
CA ALA A 167 -3.03 -34.45 9.05
C ALA A 167 -2.13 -34.34 10.29
N LYS A 168 -0.81 -34.31 10.05
CA LYS A 168 0.18 -34.08 11.11
C LYS A 168 0.43 -32.60 11.29
N PHE A 169 0.10 -32.08 12.47
CA PHE A 169 0.36 -30.71 12.88
C PHE A 169 1.68 -30.65 13.66
N THR A 170 2.50 -29.67 13.32
CA THR A 170 3.69 -29.30 14.10
C THR A 170 3.50 -27.87 14.60
N THR A 171 3.59 -27.68 15.91
CA THR A 171 3.41 -26.38 16.56
C THR A 171 4.70 -26.00 17.27
N TRP A 172 5.19 -24.81 16.99
CA TRP A 172 6.29 -24.17 17.72
C TRP A 172 5.71 -23.08 18.62
N VAL A 173 5.81 -23.29 19.93
CA VAL A 173 5.29 -22.38 20.96
C VAL A 173 6.45 -21.58 21.54
N ALA A 174 6.34 -20.26 21.55
CA ALA A 174 7.32 -19.40 22.17
C ALA A 174 7.37 -19.62 23.70
N PRO A 175 8.51 -19.30 24.37
CA PRO A 175 8.64 -19.48 25.82
C PRO A 175 7.58 -18.72 26.65
N ASP A 176 7.05 -17.61 26.12
CA ASP A 176 5.96 -16.84 26.73
C ASP A 176 4.59 -17.54 26.69
N GLY A 177 4.47 -18.61 25.86
CA GLY A 177 3.21 -19.33 25.66
C GLY A 177 2.16 -18.59 24.82
N GLU A 178 2.35 -17.32 24.50
CA GLU A 178 1.38 -16.49 23.78
C GLU A 178 1.54 -16.59 22.25
N ARG A 179 2.77 -16.64 21.78
CA ARG A 179 3.09 -16.69 20.35
C ARG A 179 3.32 -18.12 19.90
N ARG A 180 2.71 -18.49 18.81
CA ARG A 180 2.87 -19.84 18.24
C ARG A 180 2.83 -19.80 16.71
N ILE A 181 3.48 -20.77 16.11
CA ILE A 181 3.38 -21.09 14.70
C ILE A 181 2.89 -22.52 14.59
N VAL A 182 1.84 -22.72 13.82
CA VAL A 182 1.24 -24.03 13.55
C VAL A 182 1.44 -24.33 12.09
N ALA A 183 1.94 -25.50 11.74
CA ALA A 183 2.08 -25.93 10.35
C ALA A 183 1.55 -27.36 10.15
N ALA A 184 0.92 -27.56 9.01
CA ALA A 184 0.50 -28.89 8.55
C ALA A 184 0.74 -29.03 7.05
N VAL A 185 1.00 -30.27 6.58
CA VAL A 185 1.22 -30.57 5.16
C VAL A 185 0.28 -31.67 4.74
N MET A 186 -0.40 -31.47 3.62
CA MET A 186 -1.30 -32.46 3.00
C MET A 186 -1.02 -32.53 1.48
N GLY A 187 -0.41 -33.61 1.02
CA GLY A 187 0.04 -33.73 -0.36
C GLY A 187 1.10 -32.68 -0.72
N SER A 188 0.84 -31.89 -1.74
CA SER A 188 1.71 -30.78 -2.17
C SER A 188 1.47 -29.46 -1.42
N VAL A 189 0.42 -29.38 -0.61
CA VAL A 189 -0.01 -28.17 0.08
C VAL A 189 0.53 -28.12 1.50
N ALA A 190 1.22 -27.05 1.84
CA ALA A 190 1.59 -26.71 3.21
C ALA A 190 0.74 -25.54 3.69
N VAL A 191 0.24 -25.64 4.92
CA VAL A 191 -0.52 -24.57 5.57
C VAL A 191 0.19 -24.19 6.87
N ILE A 192 0.50 -22.91 7.03
CA ILE A 192 1.24 -22.37 8.16
C ILE A 192 0.43 -21.19 8.73
N GLY A 193 0.19 -21.16 10.02
CA GLY A 193 -0.59 -20.09 10.64
C GLY A 193 -0.18 -19.79 12.07
N ASN A 194 -0.80 -18.79 12.66
CA ASN A 194 -0.66 -18.46 14.08
C ASN A 194 -1.77 -19.06 14.95
N ASP A 195 -2.75 -19.70 14.31
CA ASP A 195 -3.92 -20.29 14.96
C ASP A 195 -4.24 -21.66 14.35
N GLU A 196 -4.45 -22.67 15.21
CA GLU A 196 -4.75 -24.04 14.76
C GLU A 196 -6.04 -24.11 13.96
N GLY A 197 -7.07 -23.34 14.39
CA GLY A 197 -8.36 -23.28 13.70
C GLY A 197 -8.25 -22.69 12.30
N ALA A 198 -7.37 -21.72 12.08
CA ALA A 198 -7.12 -21.15 10.75
C ALA A 198 -6.44 -22.16 9.82
N VAL A 199 -5.47 -22.93 10.35
CA VAL A 199 -4.80 -24.01 9.58
C VAL A 199 -5.80 -25.13 9.28
N GLN A 200 -6.59 -25.57 10.26
CA GLN A 200 -7.63 -26.59 10.07
C GLN A 200 -8.68 -26.16 9.04
N ALA A 201 -9.10 -24.89 9.05
CA ALA A 201 -10.07 -24.36 8.10
C ALA A 201 -9.59 -24.49 6.64
N CYS A 202 -8.32 -24.17 6.36
CA CYS A 202 -7.72 -24.34 5.02
C CYS A 202 -7.60 -25.83 4.63
N LEU A 203 -7.23 -26.70 5.58
CA LEU A 203 -7.17 -28.15 5.33
C LEU A 203 -8.57 -28.75 5.09
N ALA A 204 -9.60 -28.27 5.79
CA ALA A 204 -10.99 -28.69 5.56
C ALA A 204 -11.47 -28.30 4.17
N VAL A 205 -11.07 -27.13 3.66
CA VAL A 205 -11.32 -26.76 2.24
C VAL A 205 -10.62 -27.76 1.30
N ARG A 206 -9.38 -28.12 1.59
CA ARG A 206 -8.62 -29.09 0.76
C ARG A 206 -9.28 -30.47 0.75
N ARG A 207 -9.96 -30.87 1.83
CA ARG A 207 -10.74 -32.11 1.95
C ARG A 207 -12.16 -32.01 1.39
N ASN A 208 -12.58 -30.86 0.86
CA ASN A 208 -13.95 -30.55 0.43
C ASN A 208 -14.99 -30.62 1.56
N GLU A 209 -14.58 -30.42 2.81
CA GLU A 209 -15.44 -30.36 4.00
C GLU A 209 -15.94 -28.94 4.28
N ARG A 210 -15.33 -27.94 3.64
CA ARG A 210 -15.68 -26.53 3.78
C ARG A 210 -15.65 -25.85 2.40
N PRO A 211 -16.57 -24.90 2.12
CA PRO A 211 -16.57 -24.17 0.86
C PRO A 211 -15.33 -23.29 0.72
N SER A 212 -14.81 -23.19 -0.52
CA SER A 212 -13.65 -22.37 -0.88
C SER A 212 -14.07 -21.04 -1.49
N LEU A 213 -13.10 -20.12 -1.67
CA LEU A 213 -13.28 -18.87 -2.42
C LEU A 213 -13.42 -19.07 -3.95
N VAL A 214 -13.21 -20.28 -4.48
CA VAL A 214 -13.37 -20.58 -5.90
C VAL A 214 -14.78 -20.23 -6.37
N GLY A 215 -14.84 -19.46 -7.46
CA GLY A 215 -16.13 -19.06 -8.04
C GLY A 215 -16.90 -18.01 -7.22
N ASN A 216 -16.30 -17.44 -6.19
CA ASN A 216 -16.91 -16.33 -5.47
C ASN A 216 -17.03 -15.10 -6.39
N PRO A 217 -18.27 -14.63 -6.70
CA PRO A 217 -18.47 -13.54 -7.66
C PRO A 217 -17.80 -12.23 -7.24
N GLN A 218 -17.67 -11.97 -5.94
CA GLN A 218 -17.06 -10.76 -5.43
C GLN A 218 -15.54 -10.79 -5.66
N VAL A 219 -14.88 -11.93 -5.45
CA VAL A 219 -13.44 -12.11 -5.73
C VAL A 219 -13.18 -11.93 -7.23
N GLU A 220 -13.97 -12.55 -8.08
CA GLU A 220 -13.82 -12.46 -9.55
C GLU A 220 -14.06 -11.02 -10.05
N GLU A 221 -15.05 -10.34 -9.49
CA GLU A 221 -15.30 -8.91 -9.81
C GLU A 221 -14.12 -8.05 -9.40
N MET A 222 -13.61 -8.20 -8.17
CA MET A 222 -12.45 -7.42 -7.69
C MET A 222 -11.21 -7.71 -8.53
N ARG A 223 -10.96 -8.98 -8.86
CA ARG A 223 -9.84 -9.40 -9.73
C ARG A 223 -9.92 -8.72 -11.10
N ARG A 224 -11.08 -8.67 -11.69
CA ARG A 224 -11.30 -8.00 -12.98
C ARG A 224 -11.10 -6.48 -12.87
N ARG A 225 -11.63 -5.83 -11.82
CA ARG A 225 -11.52 -4.38 -11.58
C ARG A 225 -10.08 -3.92 -11.45
N VAL A 226 -9.26 -4.67 -10.72
CA VAL A 226 -7.84 -4.30 -10.52
C VAL A 226 -6.89 -4.91 -11.56
N GLY A 227 -7.38 -5.66 -12.56
CA GLY A 227 -6.52 -6.34 -13.54
C GLY A 227 -5.66 -7.44 -12.93
N GLY A 228 -6.20 -8.17 -11.95
CA GLY A 228 -5.46 -9.15 -11.14
C GLY A 228 -5.13 -10.48 -11.84
N ASN A 229 -5.64 -10.75 -13.06
CA ASN A 229 -5.39 -12.01 -13.75
C ASN A 229 -3.92 -12.19 -14.17
N ASP A 230 -3.29 -11.09 -14.62
CA ASP A 230 -1.90 -11.06 -15.10
C ASP A 230 -0.97 -10.32 -14.11
N ALA A 231 -1.42 -10.17 -12.87
CA ALA A 231 -0.67 -9.47 -11.84
C ALA A 231 0.38 -10.39 -11.19
N LEU A 232 1.46 -9.78 -10.68
CA LEU A 232 2.47 -10.44 -9.84
C LEU A 232 1.86 -10.88 -8.51
N ALA A 233 0.96 -10.05 -7.96
CA ALA A 233 0.21 -10.34 -6.75
C ALA A 233 -1.21 -9.78 -6.87
N PHE A 234 -2.15 -10.41 -6.17
CA PHE A 234 -3.54 -9.97 -6.07
C PHE A 234 -3.99 -10.05 -4.62
N GLY A 235 -4.81 -9.09 -4.21
CA GLY A 235 -5.43 -9.04 -2.88
C GLY A 235 -6.91 -8.76 -2.96
N TYR A 236 -7.65 -9.34 -2.04
CA TYR A 236 -9.08 -9.15 -1.85
C TYR A 236 -9.41 -8.97 -0.38
N VAL A 237 -10.27 -8.02 -0.07
CA VAL A 237 -10.88 -7.82 1.24
C VAL A 237 -12.38 -7.94 1.08
N SER A 238 -13.00 -8.83 1.84
CA SER A 238 -14.46 -8.99 1.81
C SER A 238 -15.16 -7.75 2.39
N PRO A 239 -16.45 -7.51 2.09
CA PRO A 239 -17.21 -6.41 2.71
C PRO A 239 -17.20 -6.47 4.24
N GLU A 240 -17.26 -7.68 4.82
CA GLU A 240 -17.13 -7.88 6.25
C GLU A 240 -15.72 -7.52 6.75
N GLY A 241 -14.68 -7.94 6.02
CA GLY A 241 -13.29 -7.60 6.31
C GLY A 241 -13.05 -6.08 6.26
N ALA A 242 -13.57 -5.39 5.25
CA ALA A 242 -13.49 -3.94 5.12
C ALA A 242 -14.17 -3.23 6.31
N THR A 243 -15.34 -3.72 6.73
CA THR A 243 -16.06 -3.18 7.90
C THR A 243 -15.23 -3.36 9.17
N LYS A 244 -14.68 -4.56 9.42
CA LYS A 244 -13.83 -4.84 10.60
C LYS A 244 -12.55 -4.02 10.61
N LEU A 245 -11.89 -3.84 9.46
CA LEU A 245 -10.70 -2.99 9.37
C LEU A 245 -11.02 -1.53 9.70
N LEU A 246 -12.17 -1.02 9.22
CA LEU A 246 -12.59 0.34 9.56
C LEU A 246 -12.99 0.48 11.03
N GLU A 247 -13.63 -0.52 11.62
CA GLU A 247 -13.95 -0.56 13.06
C GLU A 247 -12.67 -0.44 13.91
N MET A 248 -11.64 -1.20 13.55
CA MET A 248 -10.35 -1.15 14.22
C MET A 248 -9.66 0.20 14.03
N ALA A 249 -9.67 0.72 12.80
CA ALA A 249 -9.13 2.04 12.52
C ALA A 249 -9.89 3.13 13.29
N ALA A 250 -11.21 3.08 13.34
CA ALA A 250 -12.03 4.03 14.08
C ALA A 250 -11.70 4.02 15.59
N THR A 251 -11.51 2.83 16.17
CA THR A 251 -11.13 2.69 17.58
C THR A 251 -9.70 3.21 17.82
N ALA A 252 -8.75 2.87 16.95
CA ALA A 252 -7.36 3.32 17.08
C ALA A 252 -7.18 4.84 16.91
N TYR A 253 -7.99 5.47 16.06
CA TYR A 253 -7.91 6.90 15.76
C TYR A 253 -8.95 7.75 16.50
N ALA A 254 -9.84 7.15 17.29
CA ALA A 254 -10.88 7.89 18.03
C ALA A 254 -10.29 9.00 18.89
N GLY A 255 -9.15 8.76 19.55
CA GLY A 255 -8.42 9.74 20.34
C GLY A 255 -7.84 10.91 19.54
N GLN A 256 -7.63 10.74 18.22
CA GLN A 256 -7.15 11.80 17.35
C GLN A 256 -8.29 12.68 16.79
N ILE A 257 -9.51 12.12 16.75
CA ILE A 257 -10.69 12.83 16.23
C ILE A 257 -11.18 13.89 17.22
N SER A 258 -11.16 13.59 18.51
CA SER A 258 -11.60 14.50 19.56
C SER A 258 -10.92 14.16 20.89
N SER A 259 -10.65 15.16 21.71
CA SER A 259 -10.22 14.98 23.09
C SER A 259 -11.37 14.66 24.06
N ASP A 260 -12.63 14.76 23.62
CA ASP A 260 -13.82 14.43 24.41
C ASP A 260 -14.09 12.91 24.37
N PRO A 261 -14.01 12.17 25.49
CA PRO A 261 -14.28 10.74 25.55
C PRO A 261 -15.68 10.34 25.05
N ARG A 262 -16.68 11.22 25.18
CA ARG A 262 -18.04 10.97 24.67
C ARG A 262 -18.09 11.00 23.16
N ALA A 263 -17.40 11.96 22.54
CA ALA A 263 -17.27 12.04 21.08
C ALA A 263 -16.48 10.86 20.51
N GLN A 264 -15.42 10.41 21.20
CA GLN A 264 -14.66 9.22 20.83
C GLN A 264 -15.53 7.95 20.86
N SER A 265 -16.28 7.75 21.97
CA SER A 265 -17.19 6.61 22.11
C SER A 265 -18.32 6.64 21.08
N ALA A 266 -18.89 7.81 20.80
CA ALA A 266 -19.89 7.98 19.77
C ALA A 266 -19.33 7.64 18.37
N ALA A 267 -18.16 8.14 18.02
CA ALA A 267 -17.50 7.83 16.75
C ALA A 267 -17.23 6.31 16.63
N ALA A 268 -16.65 5.69 17.64
CA ALA A 268 -16.36 4.26 17.66
C ALA A 268 -17.62 3.39 17.52
N SER A 269 -18.76 3.81 18.08
CA SER A 269 -20.02 3.05 17.99
C SER A 269 -20.78 3.26 16.67
N MET A 270 -20.64 4.44 16.03
CA MET A 270 -21.42 4.80 14.84
C MET A 270 -20.71 4.43 13.53
N LEU A 271 -19.38 4.50 13.49
CA LEU A 271 -18.63 4.25 12.25
C LEU A 271 -18.78 2.82 11.70
N PRO A 272 -18.78 1.73 12.52
CA PRO A 272 -18.93 0.37 11.99
C PRO A 272 -20.26 0.11 11.27
N PRO A 273 -21.44 0.41 11.86
CA PRO A 273 -22.71 0.21 11.18
C PRO A 273 -22.85 1.10 9.93
N LEU A 274 -22.25 2.28 9.94
CA LEU A 274 -22.20 3.16 8.76
C LEU A 274 -21.32 2.55 7.67
N ALA A 275 -20.14 2.06 8.03
CA ALA A 275 -19.23 1.39 7.11
C ALA A 275 -19.92 0.23 6.38
N LYS A 276 -20.66 -0.60 7.10
CA LYS A 276 -21.43 -1.72 6.53
C LYS A 276 -22.46 -1.29 5.49
N LYS A 277 -23.01 -0.07 5.62
CA LYS A 277 -23.99 0.49 4.67
C LYS A 277 -23.33 1.16 3.47
N ILE A 278 -22.08 1.59 3.59
CA ILE A 278 -21.35 2.35 2.57
C ILE A 278 -20.36 1.48 1.80
N LEU A 279 -19.60 0.65 2.52
CA LEU A 279 -18.50 -0.11 1.93
C LEU A 279 -18.98 -1.41 1.29
N GLY A 280 -18.38 -1.72 0.16
CA GLY A 280 -18.33 -3.04 -0.43
C GLY A 280 -17.00 -3.72 -0.08
N GLY A 281 -16.60 -4.67 -0.92
CA GLY A 281 -15.26 -5.26 -0.82
C GLY A 281 -14.18 -4.34 -1.38
N ALA A 282 -12.91 -4.73 -1.17
CA ALA A 282 -11.79 -4.05 -1.79
C ALA A 282 -10.90 -5.05 -2.55
N GLY A 283 -10.26 -4.56 -3.61
CA GLY A 283 -9.28 -5.31 -4.39
C GLY A 283 -7.98 -4.55 -4.53
N TRP A 284 -6.90 -5.30 -4.67
CA TRP A 284 -5.56 -4.79 -4.98
C TRP A 284 -4.85 -5.71 -5.95
N SER A 285 -4.04 -5.16 -6.83
CA SER A 285 -3.07 -5.92 -7.63
C SER A 285 -1.79 -5.14 -7.83
N ALA A 286 -0.67 -5.87 -7.95
CA ALA A 286 0.62 -5.31 -8.30
C ALA A 286 1.11 -5.90 -9.61
N ARG A 287 1.60 -5.05 -10.52
CA ARG A 287 2.18 -5.49 -11.80
C ARG A 287 3.39 -4.65 -12.16
N LEU A 288 4.25 -5.19 -13.00
CA LEU A 288 5.34 -4.43 -13.58
C LEU A 288 4.83 -3.70 -14.83
N SER A 289 5.13 -2.41 -14.94
CA SER A 289 4.79 -1.56 -16.06
C SER A 289 5.95 -0.59 -16.34
N GLU A 290 6.55 -0.66 -17.53
CA GLU A 290 7.58 0.28 -17.97
C GLU A 290 8.76 0.48 -17.00
N GLY A 291 9.22 -0.58 -16.36
CA GLY A 291 10.35 -0.54 -15.40
C GLY A 291 10.01 -0.05 -13.99
N ILE A 292 8.74 0.20 -13.70
CA ILE A 292 8.23 0.55 -12.37
C ILE A 292 7.14 -0.43 -11.92
N VAL A 293 6.83 -0.45 -10.63
CA VAL A 293 5.69 -1.22 -10.12
C VAL A 293 4.44 -0.33 -10.14
N GLU A 294 3.39 -0.86 -10.75
CA GLU A 294 2.05 -0.27 -10.73
C GLU A 294 1.14 -1.08 -9.79
N ASP A 295 0.69 -0.45 -8.73
CA ASP A 295 -0.34 -0.95 -7.84
C ASP A 295 -1.70 -0.39 -8.23
N ARG A 296 -2.68 -1.25 -8.37
CA ARG A 296 -4.08 -0.87 -8.60
C ARG A 296 -4.92 -1.29 -7.42
N TYR A 297 -5.77 -0.37 -6.98
CA TYR A 297 -6.71 -0.58 -5.88
C TYR A 297 -8.11 -0.26 -6.36
N PHE A 298 -9.07 -1.03 -5.90
CA PHE A 298 -10.47 -0.72 -6.03
C PHE A 298 -11.15 -0.87 -4.67
N LEU A 299 -11.87 0.16 -4.23
CA LEU A 299 -12.71 0.14 -3.05
C LEU A 299 -14.17 0.18 -3.50
N GLY A 300 -14.86 -0.94 -3.37
CA GLY A 300 -16.28 -1.03 -3.70
C GLY A 300 -17.12 -0.20 -2.74
N LEU A 301 -18.15 0.44 -3.27
CA LEU A 301 -19.19 1.13 -2.52
C LEU A 301 -20.54 0.51 -2.84
N GLN A 302 -21.49 0.63 -1.92
CA GLN A 302 -22.87 0.25 -2.19
C GLN A 302 -23.43 1.07 -3.35
N ASN A 303 -24.17 0.45 -4.28
CA ASN A 303 -24.56 1.05 -5.56
C ASN A 303 -25.19 2.45 -5.43
N GLY A 304 -26.10 2.67 -4.48
CA GLY A 304 -26.72 3.96 -4.27
C GLY A 304 -25.77 5.06 -3.76
N VAL A 305 -24.69 4.68 -3.06
CA VAL A 305 -23.64 5.57 -2.57
C VAL A 305 -22.69 5.94 -3.70
N ALA A 306 -22.22 4.94 -4.46
CA ALA A 306 -21.28 5.13 -5.56
C ALA A 306 -21.84 6.13 -6.61
N THR A 307 -23.06 5.93 -7.06
CA THR A 307 -23.70 6.80 -8.07
C THR A 307 -23.84 8.26 -7.60
N LYS A 308 -24.25 8.47 -6.33
CA LYS A 308 -24.38 9.81 -5.77
C LYS A 308 -23.02 10.50 -5.65
N LEU A 309 -21.99 9.78 -5.18
CA LEU A 309 -20.65 10.35 -5.06
C LEU A 309 -20.04 10.62 -6.44
N GLN A 310 -20.25 9.78 -7.44
CA GLN A 310 -19.77 10.01 -8.79
C GLN A 310 -20.34 11.31 -9.40
N SER A 311 -21.61 11.57 -9.16
CA SER A 311 -22.24 12.82 -9.58
C SER A 311 -21.70 14.04 -8.80
N ALA A 312 -21.53 13.92 -7.48
CA ALA A 312 -21.08 15.01 -6.63
C ALA A 312 -19.60 15.37 -6.82
N LEU A 313 -18.75 14.34 -7.00
CA LEU A 313 -17.28 14.49 -7.11
C LEU A 313 -16.81 14.59 -8.56
N ALA A 314 -17.62 15.12 -9.47
CA ALA A 314 -17.23 15.30 -10.86
C ALA A 314 -15.96 16.13 -10.99
N SER A 315 -14.95 15.59 -11.67
CA SER A 315 -13.67 16.27 -11.90
C SER A 315 -13.73 17.21 -13.12
N GLN A 316 -12.81 18.15 -13.15
CA GLN A 316 -12.54 18.97 -14.35
C GLN A 316 -11.45 18.29 -15.17
N GLN A 317 -11.60 18.26 -16.51
CA GLN A 317 -10.59 17.67 -17.39
C GLN A 317 -9.42 18.63 -17.64
N ASN A 318 -8.21 18.07 -17.79
CA ASN A 318 -7.02 18.78 -18.26
C ASN A 318 -6.58 20.04 -17.50
N VAL A 319 -6.66 20.03 -16.17
CA VAL A 319 -6.15 21.16 -15.36
C VAL A 319 -4.65 21.01 -15.15
N ALA A 320 -3.86 22.01 -15.53
CA ALA A 320 -2.44 22.08 -15.20
C ALA A 320 -2.26 22.15 -13.68
N LEU A 321 -1.13 21.65 -13.17
CA LEU A 321 -0.77 21.77 -11.76
C LEU A 321 -0.08 23.13 -11.54
N SER A 322 -0.86 24.24 -11.59
CA SER A 322 -0.32 25.61 -11.47
C SER A 322 0.31 25.88 -10.12
N ALA A 323 -0.22 25.29 -9.05
CA ALA A 323 0.33 25.42 -7.70
C ALA A 323 1.76 24.86 -7.55
N SER A 324 2.26 24.04 -8.48
CA SER A 324 3.66 23.58 -8.46
C SER A 324 4.67 24.70 -8.64
N GLU A 325 4.27 25.83 -9.25
CA GLU A 325 5.10 27.04 -9.38
C GLU A 325 5.27 27.79 -8.07
N LEU A 326 4.41 27.50 -7.07
CA LEU A 326 4.39 28.14 -5.76
C LEU A 326 5.00 27.28 -4.65
N LEU A 327 5.40 26.05 -4.95
CA LEU A 327 5.97 25.11 -3.98
C LEU A 327 7.49 25.03 -4.14
N PRO A 328 8.26 24.85 -3.03
CA PRO A 328 9.69 24.60 -3.11
C PRO A 328 10.00 23.33 -3.92
N ALA A 329 11.18 23.27 -4.54
CA ALA A 329 11.61 22.11 -5.35
C ALA A 329 11.65 20.80 -4.55
N GLU A 330 11.90 20.87 -3.25
CA GLU A 330 11.90 19.70 -2.37
C GLU A 330 10.67 19.72 -1.46
N ILE A 331 9.82 18.72 -1.62
CA ILE A 331 8.63 18.49 -0.78
C ILE A 331 8.56 17.01 -0.39
N TYR A 332 7.90 16.70 0.71
CA TYR A 332 7.64 15.33 1.14
C TYR A 332 6.45 14.72 0.39
N SER A 333 5.36 15.47 0.27
CA SER A 333 4.20 15.02 -0.50
C SER A 333 3.35 16.21 -0.98
N LEU A 334 2.62 15.96 -2.06
CA LEU A 334 1.65 16.88 -2.62
C LEU A 334 0.40 16.11 -3.02
N SER A 335 -0.78 16.61 -2.63
CA SER A 335 -2.07 16.10 -3.12
C SER A 335 -2.80 17.24 -3.80
N ARG A 336 -3.16 17.03 -5.05
CA ARG A 336 -4.01 17.91 -5.83
C ARG A 336 -5.41 17.32 -5.89
N TYR A 337 -6.38 18.10 -5.48
CA TYR A 337 -7.80 17.79 -5.55
C TYR A 337 -8.41 18.58 -6.71
N ASN A 338 -9.11 17.89 -7.58
CA ASN A 338 -9.62 18.45 -8.83
C ASN A 338 -11.14 18.23 -8.90
N TYR A 339 -11.89 19.16 -8.38
CA TYR A 339 -13.35 19.13 -8.41
C TYR A 339 -13.90 20.26 -9.26
N ARG A 340 -14.84 19.95 -10.15
CA ARG A 340 -15.51 20.96 -10.97
C ARG A 340 -16.22 22.04 -10.15
N ASP A 341 -16.81 21.63 -9.03
CA ASP A 341 -17.44 22.48 -8.03
C ASP A 341 -17.05 21.97 -6.64
N PRO A 342 -16.01 22.53 -6.00
CA PRO A 342 -15.54 22.07 -4.69
C PRO A 342 -16.61 22.15 -3.60
N ALA A 343 -17.42 23.21 -3.58
CA ALA A 343 -18.50 23.37 -2.60
C ALA A 343 -19.62 22.35 -2.83
N GLY A 344 -20.02 22.14 -4.09
CA GLY A 344 -20.97 21.10 -4.46
C GLY A 344 -20.47 19.69 -4.14
N ALA A 345 -19.19 19.42 -4.40
CA ALA A 345 -18.53 18.16 -4.05
C ALA A 345 -18.58 17.90 -2.54
N TRP A 346 -18.26 18.89 -1.73
CA TRP A 346 -18.32 18.82 -0.27
C TRP A 346 -19.72 18.55 0.26
N ARG A 347 -20.71 19.35 -0.20
CA ARG A 347 -22.12 19.15 0.17
C ARG A 347 -22.65 17.78 -0.28
N GLY A 348 -22.30 17.35 -1.49
CA GLY A 348 -22.69 16.05 -2.03
C GLY A 348 -22.08 14.89 -1.24
N LEU A 349 -20.82 14.98 -0.84
CA LEU A 349 -20.16 14.02 0.03
C LEU A 349 -20.87 13.94 1.39
N ASN A 350 -21.06 15.09 2.05
CA ASN A 350 -21.72 15.18 3.35
C ASN A 350 -23.15 14.61 3.30
N SER A 351 -23.96 15.03 2.33
CA SER A 351 -25.34 14.56 2.20
C SER A 351 -25.42 13.06 1.89
N THR A 352 -24.50 12.54 1.08
CA THR A 352 -24.48 11.11 0.73
C THR A 352 -24.14 10.24 1.94
N ILE A 353 -23.15 10.65 2.74
CA ILE A 353 -22.73 9.93 3.95
C ILE A 353 -23.79 10.07 5.05
N ALA A 354 -24.29 11.30 5.30
CA ALA A 354 -25.31 11.56 6.29
C ALA A 354 -26.62 10.79 6.03
N ALA A 355 -26.99 10.59 4.78
CA ALA A 355 -28.18 9.80 4.40
C ALA A 355 -28.11 8.31 4.79
N GLN A 356 -26.93 7.78 5.14
CA GLN A 356 -26.76 6.41 5.61
C GLN A 356 -26.91 6.27 7.13
N ALA A 357 -26.92 7.37 7.86
CA ALA A 357 -27.05 7.42 9.31
C ALA A 357 -28.50 7.79 9.74
N ASP A 358 -28.79 7.59 11.02
CA ASP A 358 -29.99 8.16 11.62
C ASP A 358 -29.85 9.68 11.83
N THR A 359 -30.90 10.33 12.30
CA THR A 359 -30.93 11.80 12.44
C THR A 359 -29.82 12.34 13.34
N LEU A 360 -29.54 11.69 14.47
CA LEU A 360 -28.47 12.08 15.38
C LEU A 360 -27.10 11.83 14.78
N GLY A 361 -26.92 10.64 14.17
CA GLY A 361 -25.72 10.26 13.48
C GLY A 361 -25.37 11.16 12.30
N SER A 362 -26.36 11.61 11.53
CA SER A 362 -26.12 12.52 10.41
C SER A 362 -25.55 13.87 10.86
N VAL A 363 -26.03 14.42 11.97
CA VAL A 363 -25.51 15.68 12.54
C VAL A 363 -24.08 15.50 13.05
N LEU A 364 -23.80 14.40 13.75
CA LEU A 364 -22.46 14.10 14.25
C LEU A 364 -21.46 13.87 13.10
N LEU A 365 -21.86 13.12 12.08
CA LEU A 365 -21.01 12.88 10.90
C LEU A 365 -20.68 14.16 10.14
N THR A 366 -21.66 15.04 9.93
CA THR A 366 -21.41 16.35 9.29
C THR A 366 -20.37 17.13 10.10
N ARG A 367 -20.50 17.19 11.42
CA ARG A 367 -19.51 17.86 12.28
C ARG A 367 -18.12 17.21 12.23
N LEU A 368 -18.03 15.88 12.16
CA LEU A 368 -16.76 15.17 12.03
C LEU A 368 -16.10 15.44 10.67
N LEU A 369 -16.88 15.47 9.59
CA LEU A 369 -16.41 15.82 8.27
C LEU A 369 -15.91 17.26 8.22
N ASP A 370 -16.67 18.23 8.74
CA ASP A 370 -16.23 19.62 8.85
C ASP A 370 -14.95 19.75 9.69
N ALA A 371 -14.85 18.99 10.80
CA ALA A 371 -13.67 18.99 11.64
C ALA A 371 -12.42 18.42 10.91
N SER A 372 -12.60 17.56 9.92
CA SER A 372 -11.49 16.99 9.13
C SER A 372 -10.74 18.04 8.28
N LEU A 373 -11.36 19.19 8.00
CA LEU A 373 -10.75 20.27 7.24
C LEU A 373 -10.01 21.30 8.12
N LYS A 374 -10.20 21.25 9.45
CA LYS A 374 -9.53 22.16 10.40
C LYS A 374 -8.00 22.10 10.34
N PRO A 375 -7.35 20.93 10.18
CA PRO A 375 -5.88 20.87 10.03
C PRO A 375 -5.35 21.68 8.84
N TYR A 376 -6.18 21.87 7.81
CA TYR A 376 -5.85 22.67 6.63
C TYR A 376 -6.23 24.17 6.81
N GLY A 377 -6.70 24.54 8.01
CA GLY A 377 -7.10 25.91 8.35
C GLY A 377 -8.48 26.29 7.84
N ILE A 378 -9.32 25.32 7.48
CA ILE A 378 -10.68 25.57 6.94
C ILE A 378 -11.70 25.28 8.05
N GLU A 379 -12.25 26.34 8.65
CA GLU A 379 -13.23 26.24 9.74
C GLU A 379 -14.68 26.33 9.25
N GLU A 380 -14.93 27.09 8.18
CA GLU A 380 -16.24 27.28 7.55
C GLU A 380 -16.19 26.73 6.10
N PRO A 381 -16.32 25.39 5.89
CA PRO A 381 -16.07 24.74 4.60
C PRO A 381 -16.92 25.30 3.45
N ASP A 382 -18.21 25.52 3.66
CA ASP A 382 -19.10 25.95 2.58
C ASP A 382 -18.71 27.32 2.03
N ASN A 383 -18.46 28.31 2.88
CA ASN A 383 -18.08 29.66 2.47
C ASN A 383 -16.73 29.68 1.78
N PHE A 384 -15.76 28.95 2.36
CA PHE A 384 -14.41 28.85 1.81
C PHE A 384 -14.42 28.18 0.44
N LEU A 385 -15.08 27.02 0.30
CA LEU A 385 -15.11 26.24 -0.93
C LEU A 385 -15.89 26.91 -2.07
N GLN A 386 -16.82 27.82 -1.77
CA GLN A 386 -17.49 28.65 -2.79
C GLN A 386 -16.58 29.74 -3.35
N ALA A 387 -15.65 30.24 -2.54
CA ALA A 387 -14.78 31.35 -2.90
C ALA A 387 -13.51 30.92 -3.68
N ILE A 388 -13.24 29.61 -3.78
CA ILE A 388 -12.07 29.06 -4.48
C ILE A 388 -12.41 28.50 -5.86
N GLY A 389 -11.38 28.36 -6.69
CA GLY A 389 -11.46 27.69 -7.99
C GLY A 389 -11.48 26.16 -7.87
N SER A 390 -11.26 25.49 -8.98
CA SER A 390 -11.32 24.03 -9.07
C SER A 390 -10.06 23.32 -8.52
N GLU A 391 -8.94 24.02 -8.45
CA GLU A 391 -7.68 23.47 -7.96
C GLU A 391 -7.49 23.75 -6.47
N ILE A 392 -7.38 22.67 -5.72
CA ILE A 392 -6.98 22.68 -4.31
C ILE A 392 -5.74 21.82 -4.20
N VAL A 393 -4.67 22.34 -3.61
CA VAL A 393 -3.43 21.62 -3.38
C VAL A 393 -3.10 21.63 -1.89
N THR A 394 -2.79 20.47 -1.34
CA THR A 394 -2.18 20.35 -0.02
C THR A 394 -0.79 19.76 -0.19
N ALA A 395 0.24 20.36 0.42
CA ALA A 395 1.59 19.84 0.37
C ALA A 395 2.18 19.78 1.77
N ARG A 396 2.97 18.73 2.02
CA ARG A 396 3.87 18.63 3.18
C ARG A 396 5.27 18.92 2.67
N LEU A 397 5.90 19.92 3.26
CA LEU A 397 7.22 20.38 2.82
C LEU A 397 8.37 19.52 3.37
N ASP A 398 8.11 18.75 4.44
CA ASP A 398 9.02 17.78 5.05
C ASP A 398 8.22 16.64 5.72
N ASP A 399 8.87 15.70 6.36
CA ASP A 399 8.25 14.55 7.03
C ASP A 399 7.55 14.90 8.35
N SER A 400 7.73 16.12 8.86
CA SER A 400 7.04 16.58 10.07
C SER A 400 5.54 16.80 9.83
N GLY A 401 4.72 16.47 10.82
CA GLY A 401 3.26 16.67 10.72
C GLY A 401 2.84 18.14 10.67
N SER A 402 3.73 19.08 11.01
CA SER A 402 3.48 20.54 11.08
C SER A 402 3.84 21.30 9.80
N SER A 403 4.44 20.64 8.81
CA SER A 403 4.96 21.27 7.58
C SER A 403 3.93 21.43 6.46
N THR A 404 2.64 21.34 6.76
CA THR A 404 1.57 21.41 5.76
C THR A 404 1.30 22.83 5.28
N VAL A 405 1.18 22.97 3.95
CA VAL A 405 0.64 24.15 3.28
C VAL A 405 -0.58 23.78 2.45
N THR A 406 -1.52 24.71 2.35
CA THR A 406 -2.69 24.60 1.46
C THR A 406 -2.63 25.74 0.46
N ILE A 407 -2.75 25.42 -0.82
CA ILE A 407 -2.77 26.40 -1.92
C ILE A 407 -4.07 26.21 -2.67
N VAL A 408 -4.80 27.31 -2.90
CA VAL A 408 -6.05 27.29 -3.64
C VAL A 408 -6.08 28.40 -4.67
N GLU A 409 -6.69 28.13 -5.82
CA GLU A 409 -7.00 29.14 -6.82
C GLU A 409 -8.05 30.12 -6.28
N VAL A 410 -7.84 31.42 -6.45
CA VAL A 410 -8.74 32.46 -5.95
C VAL A 410 -9.83 32.73 -6.99
N ARG A 411 -11.10 32.53 -6.60
CA ARG A 411 -12.29 32.91 -7.39
C ARG A 411 -12.93 34.17 -6.87
N ASP A 412 -13.14 34.28 -5.55
CA ASP A 412 -13.66 35.46 -4.85
C ASP A 412 -12.66 35.92 -3.79
N GLU A 413 -11.79 36.83 -4.19
CA GLU A 413 -10.73 37.34 -3.33
C GLU A 413 -11.28 38.05 -2.09
N LYS A 414 -12.41 38.79 -2.22
CA LYS A 414 -13.00 39.49 -1.07
C LYS A 414 -13.42 38.52 0.02
N THR A 415 -14.18 37.50 -0.33
CA THR A 415 -14.61 36.46 0.63
C THR A 415 -13.43 35.75 1.26
N LEU A 416 -12.37 35.44 0.49
CA LEU A 416 -11.16 34.81 1.02
C LEU A 416 -10.37 35.77 1.93
N ARG A 417 -10.29 37.06 1.64
CA ARG A 417 -9.68 38.06 2.55
C ARG A 417 -10.42 38.16 3.87
N ASP A 418 -11.76 38.16 3.85
CA ASP A 418 -12.58 38.15 5.06
C ASP A 418 -12.37 36.86 5.88
N PHE A 419 -12.26 35.71 5.21
CA PHE A 419 -11.93 34.43 5.83
C PHE A 419 -10.56 34.48 6.50
N ILE A 420 -9.53 34.96 5.78
CA ILE A 420 -8.16 35.10 6.32
C ILE A 420 -8.09 36.06 7.48
N ALA A 421 -8.82 37.19 7.43
CA ALA A 421 -8.89 38.15 8.53
C ALA A 421 -9.47 37.51 9.81
N LYS A 422 -10.50 36.68 9.69
CA LYS A 422 -11.05 35.92 10.83
C LYS A 422 -10.02 34.90 11.37
N ARG A 423 -9.36 34.16 10.49
CA ARG A 423 -8.38 33.13 10.85
C ARG A 423 -7.14 33.68 11.54
N LEU A 424 -6.57 34.75 11.01
CA LEU A 424 -5.36 35.38 11.57
C LEU A 424 -5.64 36.27 12.79
N GLY A 425 -6.89 36.60 13.05
CA GLY A 425 -7.30 37.41 14.19
C GLY A 425 -6.98 38.89 14.05
N ALA A 426 -7.11 39.62 15.16
CA ALA A 426 -6.93 41.07 15.16
C ALA A 426 -5.47 41.46 14.94
N LYS A 427 -5.20 42.29 13.94
CA LYS A 427 -3.91 42.92 13.64
C LYS A 427 -2.81 41.90 13.32
N PRO A 428 -2.94 41.10 12.24
CA PRO A 428 -1.84 40.28 11.76
C PRO A 428 -0.64 41.18 11.38
N ARG A 429 0.56 40.67 11.55
CA ARG A 429 1.80 41.34 11.12
C ARG A 429 1.98 41.12 9.63
N ALA A 430 2.22 42.18 8.88
CA ALA A 430 2.60 42.06 7.47
C ALA A 430 4.13 41.94 7.35
N GLU A 431 4.60 40.95 6.55
CA GLU A 431 5.97 40.76 6.15
C GLU A 431 6.05 40.72 4.63
N THR A 432 7.03 41.39 4.01
CA THR A 432 7.22 41.41 2.56
C THR A 432 8.36 40.47 2.17
N ILE A 433 8.14 39.58 1.22
CA ILE A 433 9.12 38.65 0.68
C ILE A 433 9.12 38.79 -0.85
N GLY A 434 10.15 39.41 -1.41
CA GLY A 434 10.12 39.85 -2.82
C GLY A 434 8.98 40.83 -3.06
N ASP A 435 8.12 40.54 -4.02
CA ASP A 435 6.93 41.33 -4.34
C ASP A 435 5.65 40.85 -3.63
N ALA A 436 5.73 39.78 -2.83
CA ALA A 436 4.59 39.19 -2.15
C ALA A 436 4.47 39.67 -0.69
N GLU A 437 3.24 39.98 -0.27
CA GLU A 437 2.91 40.27 1.11
C GLU A 437 2.43 38.99 1.82
N MET A 438 3.03 38.69 2.97
CA MET A 438 2.63 37.61 3.87
C MET A 438 2.05 38.20 5.15
N LEU A 439 0.83 37.79 5.50
CA LEU A 439 0.18 38.12 6.75
C LEU A 439 0.40 37.02 7.79
N VAL A 440 0.89 37.37 8.97
CA VAL A 440 1.25 36.43 10.05
C VAL A 440 0.41 36.73 11.28
N ALA A 441 -0.25 35.70 11.82
CA ALA A 441 -1.02 35.80 13.06
C ALA A 441 -0.10 35.97 14.29
N ASN A 442 -0.60 36.68 15.31
CA ASN A 442 0.06 36.80 16.60
C ASN A 442 -0.37 35.66 17.56
N ASN A 443 -0.34 34.42 17.08
CA ASN A 443 -0.65 33.21 17.87
C ASN A 443 0.57 32.32 18.01
N GLU A 444 0.52 31.34 18.89
CA GLU A 444 1.65 30.40 19.13
C GLU A 444 2.04 29.62 17.88
N LYS A 445 1.05 29.26 17.03
CA LYS A 445 1.28 28.52 15.78
C LYS A 445 1.86 29.39 14.68
N ARG A 446 1.80 30.73 14.82
CA ARG A 446 2.22 31.68 13.80
C ARG A 446 1.59 31.35 12.44
N ASP A 447 0.25 31.15 12.44
CA ASP A 447 -0.48 30.93 11.18
C ASP A 447 -0.22 32.09 10.23
N ALA A 448 -0.07 31.78 8.95
CA ALA A 448 0.21 32.78 7.93
C ALA A 448 -0.54 32.51 6.64
N SER A 449 -0.68 33.55 5.82
CA SER A 449 -1.23 33.45 4.47
C SER A 449 -0.66 34.53 3.56
N SER A 450 -0.68 34.24 2.25
CA SER A 450 -0.27 35.17 1.20
C SER A 450 -1.13 35.00 -0.03
N PHE A 451 -1.50 36.10 -0.66
CA PHE A 451 -2.13 36.12 -1.98
C PHE A 451 -1.06 36.41 -3.04
N VAL A 452 -0.80 35.47 -3.93
CA VAL A 452 0.23 35.58 -4.95
C VAL A 452 -0.19 34.88 -6.24
N GLN A 453 0.01 35.51 -7.39
CA GLN A 453 -0.28 34.94 -8.73
C GLN A 453 -1.67 34.30 -8.85
N GLY A 454 -2.72 34.94 -8.30
CA GLY A 454 -4.08 34.41 -8.36
C GLY A 454 -4.37 33.24 -7.42
N HIS A 455 -3.46 32.93 -6.51
CA HIS A 455 -3.61 31.87 -5.51
C HIS A 455 -3.54 32.43 -4.09
N LEU A 456 -4.17 31.71 -3.16
CA LEU A 456 -4.02 31.89 -1.73
C LEU A 456 -3.19 30.73 -1.16
N ILE A 457 -2.06 31.06 -0.52
CA ILE A 457 -1.22 30.11 0.22
C ILE A 457 -1.54 30.26 1.70
N MET A 458 -1.80 29.16 2.40
CA MET A 458 -2.05 29.10 3.84
C MET A 458 -1.14 28.05 4.50
N GLY A 459 -0.65 28.36 5.70
CA GLY A 459 0.20 27.46 6.49
C GLY A 459 0.73 28.15 7.73
N THR A 460 1.84 27.66 8.29
CA THR A 460 2.63 28.42 9.28
C THR A 460 3.50 29.46 8.58
N ALA A 461 3.94 30.48 9.29
CA ALA A 461 4.77 31.56 8.73
C ALA A 461 6.04 31.02 8.03
N ASP A 462 6.67 30.02 8.62
CA ASP A 462 7.90 29.45 8.06
C ASP A 462 7.62 28.67 6.77
N ASN A 463 6.51 27.94 6.70
CA ASN A 463 6.13 27.18 5.51
C ASN A 463 5.69 28.11 4.37
N VAL A 464 4.88 29.14 4.66
CA VAL A 464 4.47 30.14 3.64
C VAL A 464 5.71 30.90 3.14
N ARG A 465 6.64 31.27 4.04
CA ARG A 465 7.91 31.91 3.66
C ARG A 465 8.73 31.04 2.73
N ARG A 466 8.86 29.73 3.00
CA ARG A 466 9.57 28.78 2.10
C ARG A 466 8.97 28.76 0.70
N CYS A 467 7.64 28.81 0.59
CA CYS A 467 6.96 28.89 -0.70
C CYS A 467 7.28 30.21 -1.44
N LEU A 468 7.20 31.35 -0.76
CA LEU A 468 7.46 32.65 -1.36
C LEU A 468 8.94 32.84 -1.74
N GLU A 469 9.88 32.32 -0.94
CA GLU A 469 11.30 32.33 -1.25
C GLU A 469 11.62 31.45 -2.46
N ALA A 470 11.00 30.26 -2.55
CA ALA A 470 11.14 29.38 -3.71
C ALA A 470 10.68 30.07 -5.00
N LEU A 471 9.53 30.77 -4.94
CA LEU A 471 9.03 31.56 -6.06
C LEU A 471 10.04 32.67 -6.43
N ARG A 472 10.51 33.45 -5.44
CA ARG A 472 11.47 34.54 -5.66
C ARG A 472 12.79 34.07 -6.27
N THR A 473 13.29 32.89 -5.89
CA THR A 473 14.55 32.32 -6.37
C THR A 473 14.41 31.43 -7.59
N ASN A 474 13.19 31.23 -8.09
CA ASN A 474 12.84 30.28 -9.17
C ASN A 474 13.30 28.83 -8.87
N GLN A 475 13.34 28.47 -7.56
CA GLN A 475 13.63 27.12 -7.10
C GLN A 475 12.34 26.40 -6.73
N THR A 476 11.46 26.28 -7.70
CA THR A 476 10.13 25.74 -7.52
C THR A 476 10.02 24.28 -7.94
N LEU A 477 8.99 23.59 -7.47
CA LEU A 477 8.69 22.21 -7.84
C LEU A 477 8.43 22.08 -9.35
N ALA A 478 7.85 23.10 -9.98
CA ALA A 478 7.65 23.15 -11.42
C ALA A 478 8.97 23.16 -12.21
N ALA A 479 10.06 23.67 -11.64
CA ALA A 479 11.38 23.70 -12.25
C ALA A 479 12.22 22.43 -11.95
N ASP A 480 11.72 21.52 -11.11
CA ASP A 480 12.42 20.29 -10.74
C ASP A 480 12.24 19.21 -11.81
N ASP A 481 13.33 18.76 -12.44
CA ASP A 481 13.31 17.76 -13.51
C ASP A 481 12.81 16.39 -13.06
N ASP A 482 13.06 15.99 -11.82
CA ASP A 482 12.65 14.70 -11.27
C ASP A 482 11.14 14.70 -11.03
N PHE A 483 10.60 15.81 -10.51
CA PHE A 483 9.16 16.01 -10.40
C PHE A 483 8.47 16.01 -11.76
N GLN A 484 9.00 16.76 -12.73
CA GLN A 484 8.44 16.82 -14.09
C GLN A 484 8.44 15.44 -14.78
N ARG A 485 9.48 14.63 -14.53
CA ARG A 485 9.55 13.25 -15.05
C ARG A 485 8.43 12.40 -14.45
N THR A 486 8.22 12.49 -13.14
CA THR A 486 7.13 11.77 -12.46
C THR A 486 5.75 12.29 -12.86
N ALA A 487 5.59 13.60 -13.03
CA ALA A 487 4.34 14.21 -13.48
C ALA A 487 3.89 13.71 -14.86
N ARG A 488 4.83 13.36 -15.75
CA ARG A 488 4.52 12.75 -17.06
C ARG A 488 3.93 11.34 -16.95
N LEU A 489 4.06 10.67 -15.82
CA LEU A 489 3.42 9.37 -15.57
C LEU A 489 1.92 9.52 -15.34
N VAL A 490 1.45 10.71 -15.00
CA VAL A 490 0.01 11.00 -14.92
C VAL A 490 -0.56 10.96 -16.33
N ALA A 491 -1.60 10.16 -16.54
CA ALA A 491 -2.16 9.95 -17.86
C ALA A 491 -2.63 11.26 -18.51
N ALA A 492 -2.24 11.51 -19.74
CA ALA A 492 -2.74 12.65 -20.51
C ALA A 492 -4.27 12.52 -20.67
N GLY A 493 -5.00 13.59 -20.37
CA GLY A 493 -6.48 13.58 -20.37
C GLY A 493 -7.09 12.99 -19.11
N ASN A 494 -6.30 12.85 -18.05
CA ASN A 494 -6.73 12.26 -16.79
C ASN A 494 -7.86 13.08 -16.12
N SER A 495 -8.94 12.39 -15.78
CA SER A 495 -10.06 12.90 -15.00
C SER A 495 -9.97 12.50 -13.51
N ALA A 496 -8.77 12.23 -13.01
CA ALA A 496 -8.59 11.87 -11.61
C ALA A 496 -9.10 12.98 -10.68
N ASN A 497 -9.86 12.58 -9.68
CA ASN A 497 -10.34 13.47 -8.63
C ASN A 497 -9.20 13.94 -7.73
N VAL A 498 -8.23 13.05 -7.48
CA VAL A 498 -7.05 13.34 -6.67
C VAL A 498 -5.81 12.78 -7.35
N VAL A 499 -4.77 13.60 -7.47
CA VAL A 499 -3.43 13.18 -7.86
C VAL A 499 -2.50 13.46 -6.69
N THR A 500 -1.79 12.44 -6.23
CA THR A 500 -0.86 12.56 -5.12
C THR A 500 0.55 12.18 -5.56
N PHE A 501 1.52 13.03 -5.26
CA PHE A 501 2.94 12.76 -5.35
C PHE A 501 3.46 12.58 -3.93
N THR A 502 4.21 11.51 -3.69
CA THR A 502 4.76 11.21 -2.37
C THR A 502 6.21 10.78 -2.54
N GLU A 503 7.08 11.20 -1.62
CA GLU A 503 8.46 10.76 -1.61
C GLU A 503 8.55 9.23 -1.64
N ASP A 504 9.33 8.69 -2.58
CA ASP A 504 9.56 7.25 -2.77
C ASP A 504 10.91 6.78 -2.19
N TYR A 505 11.71 7.73 -1.66
CA TYR A 505 13.04 7.49 -1.10
C TYR A 505 13.02 6.52 0.09
N ALA A 506 12.23 6.80 1.14
CA ALA A 506 12.24 6.00 2.35
C ALA A 506 11.74 4.56 2.14
N PRO A 507 10.64 4.31 1.40
CA PRO A 507 10.23 2.96 1.02
C PRO A 507 11.28 2.21 0.19
N ALA A 508 11.90 2.87 -0.81
CA ALA A 508 12.91 2.27 -1.65
C ALA A 508 14.19 1.93 -0.88
N ARG A 509 14.64 2.83 0.01
CA ARG A 509 15.78 2.59 0.90
C ARG A 509 15.53 1.39 1.80
N THR A 510 14.37 1.36 2.47
CA THR A 510 14.01 0.25 3.36
C THR A 510 14.01 -1.07 2.61
N PHE A 511 13.41 -1.11 1.42
CA PHE A 511 13.35 -2.32 0.60
C PHE A 511 14.74 -2.82 0.19
N ILE A 512 15.58 -1.94 -0.38
CA ILE A 512 16.91 -2.35 -0.85
C ILE A 512 17.82 -2.77 0.30
N THR A 513 17.74 -2.07 1.45
CA THR A 513 18.50 -2.41 2.66
C THR A 513 18.04 -3.75 3.24
N ALA A 514 16.74 -4.01 3.31
CA ALA A 514 16.20 -5.28 3.80
C ALA A 514 16.70 -6.47 2.98
N ILE A 515 16.82 -6.30 1.66
CA ILE A 515 17.40 -7.33 0.80
C ILE A 515 18.91 -7.42 0.98
N ALA A 516 19.60 -6.30 1.02
CA ALA A 516 21.06 -6.25 1.18
C ALA A 516 21.54 -6.87 2.49
N THR A 517 20.75 -6.85 3.56
CA THR A 517 21.11 -7.48 4.84
C THR A 517 21.06 -9.02 4.82
N GLN A 518 20.48 -9.64 3.77
CA GLN A 518 20.42 -11.10 3.68
C GLN A 518 21.82 -11.71 3.43
N ARG A 519 22.17 -12.75 4.22
CA ARG A 519 23.48 -13.41 4.09
C ARG A 519 23.68 -14.02 2.70
N GLY A 520 24.84 -13.78 2.13
CA GLY A 520 25.27 -14.39 0.87
C GLY A 520 24.83 -13.65 -0.40
N ILE A 521 24.14 -12.50 -0.28
CA ILE A 521 23.73 -11.67 -1.41
C ILE A 521 24.78 -10.62 -1.76
N HIS A 522 25.61 -10.22 -0.81
CA HIS A 522 26.66 -9.21 -1.03
C HIS A 522 27.81 -9.74 -1.89
N GLU A 523 28.24 -8.90 -2.83
CA GLU A 523 29.49 -9.04 -3.57
C GLU A 523 30.52 -8.00 -3.10
N ARG A 524 30.06 -6.84 -2.64
CA ARG A 524 30.88 -5.70 -2.20
C ARG A 524 30.26 -5.07 -0.95
N PRO A 525 31.05 -4.26 -0.19
CA PRO A 525 30.49 -3.39 0.84
C PRO A 525 29.49 -2.41 0.22
N VAL A 526 28.48 -2.01 1.00
CA VAL A 526 27.52 -0.97 0.60
C VAL A 526 28.27 0.37 0.40
N ASN A 527 28.06 1.01 -0.74
CA ASN A 527 28.51 2.38 -0.97
C ASN A 527 27.39 3.35 -0.60
N GLU A 528 27.35 3.74 0.68
CA GLU A 528 26.30 4.60 1.23
C GLU A 528 26.16 5.93 0.48
N THR A 529 27.28 6.58 0.10
CA THR A 529 27.24 7.87 -0.62
C THR A 529 26.59 7.74 -2.00
N GLU A 530 26.95 6.70 -2.73
CA GLU A 530 26.38 6.43 -4.05
C GLU A 530 24.90 6.02 -3.94
N LEU A 531 24.59 5.15 -2.97
CA LEU A 531 23.21 4.70 -2.70
C LEU A 531 22.31 5.90 -2.37
N GLU A 532 22.74 6.79 -1.47
CA GLU A 532 21.99 8.00 -1.13
C GLU A 532 21.79 8.94 -2.33
N GLY A 533 22.83 9.11 -3.15
CA GLY A 533 22.74 9.92 -4.37
C GLY A 533 21.75 9.35 -5.40
N LEU A 534 21.68 8.02 -5.52
CA LEU A 534 20.75 7.34 -6.42
C LEU A 534 19.31 7.36 -5.88
N LEU A 535 19.14 7.13 -4.57
CA LEU A 535 17.83 7.19 -3.91
C LEU A 535 17.20 8.57 -4.04
N LYS A 536 17.97 9.64 -3.94
CA LYS A 536 17.47 11.01 -4.14
C LYS A 536 16.93 11.27 -5.55
N ARG A 537 17.35 10.50 -6.56
CA ARG A 537 16.82 10.57 -7.93
C ARG A 537 15.48 9.84 -8.13
N LEU A 538 15.09 8.98 -7.18
CA LEU A 538 13.81 8.26 -7.21
C LEU A 538 12.68 9.02 -6.50
N ARG A 539 12.74 10.35 -6.47
CA ARG A 539 12.03 11.23 -5.54
C ARG A 539 10.56 10.91 -5.28
N TYR A 540 9.75 10.64 -6.31
CA TYR A 540 8.31 10.60 -6.12
C TYR A 540 7.66 9.35 -6.71
N ALA A 541 6.80 8.73 -5.89
CA ALA A 541 5.70 7.89 -6.35
C ALA A 541 4.52 8.78 -6.75
N VAL A 542 3.74 8.37 -7.73
CA VAL A 542 2.52 9.07 -8.13
C VAL A 542 1.30 8.18 -7.98
N SER A 543 0.25 8.72 -7.38
CA SER A 543 -1.06 8.07 -7.24
C SER A 543 -2.14 8.88 -7.92
N GLU A 544 -3.02 8.22 -8.65
CA GLU A 544 -4.21 8.77 -9.27
C GLU A 544 -5.43 8.11 -8.63
N THR A 545 -6.35 8.89 -8.05
CA THR A 545 -7.58 8.38 -7.47
C THR A 545 -8.76 8.98 -8.21
N GLN A 546 -9.70 8.14 -8.61
CA GLN A 546 -10.93 8.55 -9.27
C GLN A 546 -12.13 7.80 -8.72
N ILE A 547 -13.29 8.45 -8.76
CA ILE A 547 -14.55 7.75 -8.52
C ILE A 547 -15.07 7.21 -9.85
N VAL A 548 -15.36 5.92 -9.85
CA VAL A 548 -15.87 5.19 -11.02
C VAL A 548 -17.19 4.50 -10.66
N ASP A 549 -17.80 3.85 -11.64
CA ASP A 549 -18.97 3.02 -11.37
C ASP A 549 -18.66 1.95 -10.31
N GLY A 550 -19.45 1.94 -9.25
CA GLY A 550 -19.35 0.99 -8.13
C GLY A 550 -18.31 1.33 -7.06
N GLY A 551 -17.51 2.41 -7.18
CA GLY A 551 -16.53 2.72 -6.12
C GLY A 551 -15.40 3.68 -6.47
N PHE A 552 -14.33 3.59 -5.70
CA PHE A 552 -13.09 4.32 -5.93
C PHE A 552 -12.03 3.43 -6.55
N GLU A 553 -11.41 3.90 -7.61
CA GLU A 553 -10.21 3.32 -8.19
C GLU A 553 -9.00 4.18 -7.83
N LYS A 554 -7.90 3.55 -7.38
CA LYS A 554 -6.62 4.20 -7.17
C LYS A 554 -5.55 3.43 -7.92
N ARG A 555 -4.70 4.16 -8.65
CA ARG A 555 -3.50 3.63 -9.32
C ARG A 555 -2.29 4.32 -8.75
N THR A 556 -1.31 3.55 -8.29
CA THR A 556 -0.04 4.07 -7.76
C THR A 556 1.11 3.52 -8.59
N ARG A 557 2.04 4.38 -8.99
CA ARG A 557 3.28 4.01 -9.66
C ARG A 557 4.44 4.43 -8.80
N SER A 558 5.29 3.47 -8.44
CA SER A 558 6.43 3.69 -7.56
C SER A 558 7.56 2.71 -7.87
N SER A 559 8.71 2.91 -7.26
CA SER A 559 9.92 2.10 -7.49
C SER A 559 9.70 0.61 -7.24
N PHE A 560 9.08 0.26 -6.12
CA PHE A 560 8.88 -1.14 -5.68
C PHE A 560 7.44 -1.46 -5.27
N GLY A 561 6.52 -0.53 -5.39
CA GLY A 561 5.12 -0.73 -5.03
C GLY A 561 4.92 -1.15 -3.57
N GLN A 562 3.83 -1.86 -3.34
CA GLN A 562 3.55 -2.45 -2.01
C GLN A 562 4.55 -3.54 -1.60
N PHE A 563 5.34 -4.08 -2.53
CA PHE A 563 6.42 -5.00 -2.16
C PHE A 563 7.46 -4.32 -1.25
N GLY A 564 7.72 -3.02 -1.44
CA GLY A 564 8.55 -2.21 -0.54
C GLY A 564 8.00 -2.18 0.88
N ALA A 565 6.71 -1.90 1.04
CA ALA A 565 6.05 -1.88 2.33
C ALA A 565 5.97 -3.27 2.98
N LEU A 566 5.69 -4.32 2.22
CA LEU A 566 5.67 -5.69 2.73
C LEU A 566 7.07 -6.13 3.21
N ALA A 567 8.11 -5.83 2.44
CA ALA A 567 9.48 -6.18 2.82
C ALA A 567 9.91 -5.50 4.13
N SER A 568 9.47 -4.26 4.37
CA SER A 568 9.77 -3.53 5.61
C SER A 568 9.19 -4.19 6.87
N GLN A 569 8.05 -4.88 6.74
CA GLN A 569 7.43 -5.61 7.85
C GLN A 569 8.19 -6.88 8.24
N PHE A 570 8.97 -7.44 7.31
CA PHE A 570 9.76 -8.66 7.51
C PHE A 570 11.26 -8.36 7.70
N ALA A 571 11.67 -7.11 7.57
CA ALA A 571 13.03 -6.70 7.87
C ALA A 571 13.31 -6.89 9.37
N PRO A 572 14.48 -7.45 9.76
CA PRO A 572 14.84 -7.51 11.16
C PRO A 572 14.86 -6.09 11.73
N ALA A 573 14.24 -5.90 12.90
CA ALA A 573 14.34 -4.63 13.61
C ALA A 573 15.82 -4.32 13.81
N ASN A 574 16.25 -3.15 13.35
CA ASN A 574 17.63 -2.71 13.62
C ASN A 574 17.76 -2.52 15.13
N ASP A 575 18.63 -3.30 15.77
CA ASP A 575 19.00 -3.18 17.19
C ASP A 575 19.76 -1.85 17.50
N SER A 576 19.72 -0.87 16.60
CA SER A 576 20.43 0.40 16.72
C SER A 576 19.80 1.42 17.68
N THR A 577 18.76 1.05 18.45
CA THR A 577 18.17 1.89 19.52
C THR A 577 18.53 1.43 20.93
N ALA A 578 19.48 0.51 21.10
CA ALA A 578 20.11 0.32 22.39
C ALA A 578 21.03 1.52 22.67
N SER A 579 20.46 2.60 23.23
CA SER A 579 21.26 3.64 23.88
C SER A 579 22.12 2.98 24.94
N PRO A 580 23.44 3.21 24.99
CA PRO A 580 24.24 2.79 26.12
C PRO A 580 23.72 3.52 27.36
N GLN A 581 23.41 2.75 28.40
CA GLN A 581 23.15 3.25 29.76
C GLN A 581 24.43 3.91 30.32
#